data_5b79aae5a6572068ed2620f3120e4cbf
#
_entry.id   5b79aae5a6572068ed2620f3120e4cbf
#
_cell.length_a   1.000
_cell.length_b   1.000
_cell.length_c   1.000
_cell.angle_alpha   90.00
_cell.angle_beta   90.00
_cell.angle_gamma   90.00
#
_symmetry.space_group_name_H-M   'P 1'
#
loop_
_entity.id
_entity.type
_entity.pdbx_description
1 polymer ?
#
loop_
_entity_poly.entity_id
_entity_poly.type
_entity_poly.pdbx_seq_one_letter_code
_entity_poly.pdbx_strand_id
1 'polypeptide(L)'
;MTLTIGIPLDAVILGALITEFGAKMVSKFKQLLLGFSGSFLLSITLIELLPNLFEQGLDRRLISLIILGGILLQMILESFSKGAEHGHAHLNESDGFSGFTLIFSALFVHAFIEGIPLDGEKHLLLAVSLHKVPIAMILYTLALRANLSKIQAFGALILFGLITPLGSLITHLDWVLTYTPYLNALSAGIFLHVGAIILFESEKGHRFNLARIVMVLLGMLLAYWIG
;
A
#
# COMPACT_ATOMS: atom_id res chain seq x y z
N MET A 1 -18.69 -6.21 3.04
CA MET A 1 -17.87 -7.44 3.21
C MET A 1 -17.40 -8.07 1.90
N THR A 2 -18.25 -8.41 0.92
CA THR A 2 -17.80 -9.00 -0.36
C THR A 2 -16.83 -8.09 -1.15
N LEU A 3 -17.08 -6.78 -1.20
CA LEU A 3 -16.22 -5.81 -1.89
C LEU A 3 -14.87 -5.63 -1.19
N THR A 4 -14.84 -5.61 0.13
CA THR A 4 -13.62 -5.45 0.93
C THR A 4 -12.66 -6.64 0.76
N ILE A 5 -13.19 -7.82 0.43
CA ILE A 5 -12.38 -9.01 0.13
C ILE A 5 -12.00 -9.05 -1.36
N GLY A 6 -12.96 -8.83 -2.25
CA GLY A 6 -12.77 -9.02 -3.69
C GLY A 6 -11.83 -8.02 -4.31
N ILE A 7 -12.04 -6.71 -4.09
CA ILE A 7 -11.30 -5.66 -4.79
C ILE A 7 -9.78 -5.69 -4.51
N PRO A 8 -9.29 -5.83 -3.25
CA PRO A 8 -7.86 -5.94 -3.00
C PRO A 8 -7.23 -7.22 -3.60
N LEU A 9 -7.95 -8.34 -3.58
CA LEU A 9 -7.49 -9.59 -4.17
C LEU A 9 -7.40 -9.48 -5.70
N ASP A 10 -8.43 -8.93 -6.35
CA ASP A 10 -8.44 -8.70 -7.80
C ASP A 10 -7.30 -7.77 -8.24
N ALA A 11 -7.01 -6.72 -7.45
CA ALA A 11 -5.91 -5.80 -7.70
C ALA A 11 -4.55 -6.52 -7.66
N VAL A 12 -4.35 -7.42 -6.69
CA VAL A 12 -3.11 -8.22 -6.58
C VAL A 12 -2.98 -9.19 -7.75
N ILE A 13 -4.06 -9.89 -8.12
CA ILE A 13 -4.09 -10.79 -9.27
C ILE A 13 -3.79 -10.01 -10.55
N LEU A 14 -4.40 -8.84 -10.73
CA LEU A 14 -4.15 -7.97 -11.88
C LEU A 14 -2.67 -7.59 -11.99
N GLY A 15 -2.04 -7.18 -10.88
CA GLY A 15 -0.62 -6.85 -10.84
C GLY A 15 0.28 -8.03 -11.24
N ALA A 16 -0.04 -9.24 -10.76
CA ALA A 16 0.66 -10.46 -11.15
C ALA A 16 0.53 -10.75 -12.65
N LEU A 17 -0.69 -10.69 -13.20
CA LEU A 17 -0.97 -10.93 -14.62
C LEU A 17 -0.28 -9.89 -15.52
N ILE A 18 -0.32 -8.61 -15.16
CA ILE A 18 0.40 -7.56 -15.89
C ILE A 18 1.90 -7.88 -15.96
N THR A 19 2.48 -8.36 -14.86
CA THR A 19 3.90 -8.69 -14.80
C THR A 19 4.22 -9.94 -15.61
N GLU A 20 3.40 -10.97 -15.54
CA GLU A 20 3.62 -12.22 -16.24
C GLU A 20 3.55 -12.05 -17.77
N PHE A 21 2.55 -11.30 -18.25
CA PHE A 21 2.29 -11.16 -19.69
C PHE A 21 2.87 -9.87 -20.31
N GLY A 22 3.23 -8.87 -19.49
CA GLY A 22 3.61 -7.52 -19.96
C GLY A 22 5.09 -7.15 -19.78
N ALA A 23 6.01 -8.10 -19.67
CA ALA A 23 7.40 -7.93 -19.22
C ALA A 23 8.21 -6.75 -19.80
N LYS A 24 7.99 -6.35 -21.05
CA LYS A 24 8.73 -5.23 -21.70
C LYS A 24 8.20 -3.83 -21.30
N MET A 25 6.95 -3.72 -20.86
CA MET A 25 6.28 -2.45 -20.55
C MET A 25 6.26 -2.14 -19.03
N VAL A 26 6.61 -3.14 -18.23
CA VAL A 26 6.41 -3.15 -16.76
C VAL A 26 7.15 -2.03 -16.04
N SER A 27 8.39 -1.68 -16.39
CA SER A 27 9.18 -0.74 -15.59
C SER A 27 8.65 0.70 -15.60
N LYS A 28 8.36 1.26 -16.79
CA LYS A 28 7.79 2.61 -16.93
C LYS A 28 6.35 2.68 -16.43
N PHE A 29 5.53 1.68 -16.79
CA PHE A 29 4.14 1.62 -16.38
C PHE A 29 4.00 1.51 -14.85
N LYS A 30 4.82 0.68 -14.21
CA LYS A 30 4.87 0.54 -12.75
C LYS A 30 5.12 1.88 -12.03
N GLN A 31 6.07 2.68 -12.50
CA GLN A 31 6.39 3.97 -11.89
C GLN A 31 5.26 5.00 -12.04
N LEU A 32 4.63 5.03 -13.21
CA LEU A 32 3.46 5.88 -13.46
C LEU A 32 2.29 5.48 -12.59
N LEU A 33 2.05 4.17 -12.47
CA LEU A 33 0.98 3.63 -11.63
C LEU A 33 1.23 3.88 -10.14
N LEU A 34 2.48 3.75 -9.67
CA LEU A 34 2.88 4.15 -8.31
C LEU A 34 2.61 5.64 -8.07
N GLY A 35 3.03 6.52 -8.96
CA GLY A 35 2.78 7.95 -8.85
C GLY A 35 1.29 8.28 -8.73
N PHE A 36 0.46 7.68 -9.59
CA PHE A 36 -0.99 7.84 -9.57
C PHE A 36 -1.60 7.28 -8.28
N SER A 37 -1.34 6.02 -7.96
CA SER A 37 -1.96 5.36 -6.81
C SER A 37 -1.49 5.90 -5.47
N GLY A 38 -0.21 6.28 -5.36
CA GLY A 38 0.33 6.90 -4.14
C GLY A 38 -0.25 8.29 -3.88
N SER A 39 -0.38 9.13 -4.92
CA SER A 39 -1.01 10.43 -4.79
C SER A 39 -2.51 10.33 -4.49
N PHE A 40 -3.20 9.37 -5.10
CA PHE A 40 -4.61 9.10 -4.84
C PHE A 40 -4.81 8.65 -3.38
N LEU A 41 -4.02 7.69 -2.89
CA LEU A 41 -4.05 7.22 -1.50
C LEU A 41 -3.77 8.36 -0.51
N LEU A 42 -2.72 9.15 -0.75
CA LEU A 42 -2.39 10.29 0.09
C LEU A 42 -3.54 11.30 0.15
N SER A 43 -4.15 11.60 -1.00
CA SER A 43 -5.25 12.57 -1.08
C SER A 43 -6.50 12.09 -0.36
N ILE A 44 -6.92 10.82 -0.54
CA ILE A 44 -8.05 10.24 0.21
C ILE A 44 -7.75 10.24 1.72
N THR A 45 -6.52 9.94 2.12
CA THR A 45 -6.12 10.00 3.52
C THR A 45 -6.29 11.40 4.10
N LEU A 46 -5.90 12.44 3.35
CA LEU A 46 -6.00 13.85 3.78
C LEU A 46 -7.43 14.39 3.74
N ILE A 47 -8.23 13.98 2.75
CA ILE A 47 -9.57 14.55 2.50
C ILE A 47 -10.66 13.83 3.33
N GLU A 48 -10.52 12.51 3.54
CA GLU A 48 -11.53 11.71 4.22
C GLU A 48 -11.04 11.14 5.57
N LEU A 49 -9.98 10.35 5.57
CA LEU A 49 -9.59 9.60 6.76
C LEU A 49 -9.17 10.50 7.93
N LEU A 50 -8.33 11.50 7.70
CA LEU A 50 -7.87 12.41 8.76
C LEU A 50 -8.98 13.30 9.29
N PRO A 51 -9.83 13.97 8.49
CA PRO A 51 -10.97 14.71 9.00
C PRO A 51 -11.89 13.83 9.85
N ASN A 52 -12.27 12.65 9.37
CA ASN A 52 -13.12 11.71 10.10
C ASN A 52 -12.52 11.33 11.47
N LEU A 53 -11.20 11.12 11.55
CA LEU A 53 -10.51 10.83 12.83
C LEU A 53 -10.60 11.98 13.82
N PHE A 54 -10.43 13.23 13.37
CA PHE A 54 -10.45 14.41 14.25
C PHE A 54 -11.86 14.86 14.62
N GLU A 55 -12.90 14.45 13.89
CA GLU A 55 -14.31 14.74 14.17
C GLU A 55 -14.93 13.81 15.21
N GLN A 56 -14.31 12.68 15.54
CA GLN A 56 -14.81 11.70 16.52
C GLN A 56 -14.78 12.18 17.98
N GLY A 57 -14.33 13.39 18.25
CA GLY A 57 -14.30 13.96 19.61
C GLY A 57 -13.25 13.38 20.55
N LEU A 58 -12.30 12.59 20.02
CA LEU A 58 -11.18 12.03 20.78
C LEU A 58 -10.09 13.07 21.04
N ASP A 59 -9.20 12.79 21.98
CA ASP A 59 -8.05 13.68 22.25
C ASP A 59 -7.18 13.82 21.00
N ARG A 60 -7.19 15.02 20.42
CA ARG A 60 -6.45 15.34 19.18
C ARG A 60 -4.95 15.13 19.33
N ARG A 61 -4.38 15.38 20.54
CA ARG A 61 -2.95 15.19 20.78
C ARG A 61 -2.60 13.71 20.74
N LEU A 62 -3.43 12.86 21.36
CA LEU A 62 -3.24 11.42 21.35
C LEU A 62 -3.38 10.86 19.93
N ILE A 63 -4.42 11.24 19.17
CA ILE A 63 -4.60 10.84 17.77
C ILE A 63 -3.39 11.25 16.95
N SER A 64 -2.91 12.50 17.05
CA SER A 64 -1.72 12.97 16.33
C SER A 64 -0.46 12.17 16.69
N LEU A 65 -0.28 11.82 17.97
CA LEU A 65 0.85 11.01 18.42
C LEU A 65 0.80 9.59 17.83
N ILE A 66 -0.38 9.00 17.73
CA ILE A 66 -0.56 7.68 17.13
C ILE A 66 -0.30 7.72 15.63
N ILE A 67 -0.72 8.78 14.92
CA ILE A 67 -0.38 9.01 13.51
C ILE A 67 1.14 9.05 13.32
N LEU A 68 1.85 9.82 14.16
CA LEU A 68 3.32 9.86 14.17
C LEU A 68 3.93 8.47 14.45
N GLY A 69 3.32 7.70 15.36
CA GLY A 69 3.67 6.30 15.61
C GLY A 69 3.50 5.41 14.37
N GLY A 70 2.45 5.63 13.57
CA GLY A 70 2.21 4.96 12.29
C GLY A 70 3.29 5.28 11.25
N ILE A 71 3.69 6.56 11.16
CA ILE A 71 4.81 6.98 10.31
C ILE A 71 6.10 6.26 10.73
N LEU A 72 6.42 6.27 12.03
CA LEU A 72 7.61 5.60 12.55
C LEU A 72 7.57 4.09 12.31
N LEU A 73 6.42 3.45 12.53
CA LEU A 73 6.25 2.02 12.25
C LEU A 73 6.52 1.72 10.79
N GLN A 74 5.98 2.53 9.86
CA GLN A 74 6.20 2.34 8.43
C GLN A 74 7.67 2.52 8.05
N MET A 75 8.38 3.50 8.62
CA MET A 75 9.84 3.64 8.43
C MET A 75 10.60 2.38 8.86
N ILE A 76 10.17 1.76 9.97
CA ILE A 76 10.76 0.49 10.43
C ILE A 76 10.45 -0.64 9.43
N LEU A 77 9.20 -0.80 9.01
CA LEU A 77 8.79 -1.82 8.03
C LEU A 77 9.53 -1.63 6.70
N GLU A 78 9.68 -0.39 6.24
CA GLU A 78 10.42 -0.04 5.02
C GLU A 78 11.88 -0.49 5.06
N SER A 79 12.53 -0.39 6.23
CA SER A 79 13.92 -0.85 6.38
C SER A 79 14.05 -2.37 6.13
N PHE A 80 13.01 -3.15 6.41
CA PHE A 80 12.96 -4.59 6.15
C PHE A 80 12.45 -4.92 4.74
N SER A 81 11.48 -4.16 4.22
CA SER A 81 10.95 -4.35 2.86
C SER A 81 11.88 -3.79 1.78
N LYS A 82 12.96 -3.09 2.17
CA LYS A 82 13.89 -2.43 1.25
C LYS A 82 13.19 -1.47 0.27
N GLY A 83 12.12 -0.82 0.72
CA GLY A 83 11.37 0.13 -0.09
C GLY A 83 10.49 -0.52 -1.17
N ALA A 84 10.02 -1.74 -0.96
CA ALA A 84 9.16 -2.43 -1.91
C ALA A 84 7.83 -1.68 -2.16
N GLU A 85 7.31 -1.00 -1.15
CA GLU A 85 6.06 -0.24 -1.18
C GLU A 85 6.10 0.93 -2.18
N HIS A 86 7.28 1.49 -2.43
CA HIS A 86 7.45 2.62 -3.37
C HIS A 86 8.38 2.30 -4.56
N GLY A 87 8.67 1.02 -4.80
CA GLY A 87 9.23 0.58 -6.08
C GLY A 87 10.73 0.31 -6.12
N HIS A 88 11.44 0.43 -5.00
CA HIS A 88 12.91 0.35 -4.95
C HIS A 88 13.49 -0.98 -4.48
N ALA A 89 12.67 -1.97 -4.14
CA ALA A 89 13.15 -3.25 -3.64
C ALA A 89 14.03 -3.97 -4.67
N HIS A 90 15.24 -4.28 -4.23
CA HIS A 90 16.19 -5.11 -4.95
C HIS A 90 16.61 -6.29 -4.07
N LEU A 91 16.51 -7.49 -4.62
CA LEU A 91 17.16 -8.67 -4.06
C LEU A 91 18.54 -8.81 -4.72
N ASN A 92 19.60 -8.92 -3.92
CA ASN A 92 20.88 -9.37 -4.41
C ASN A 92 20.80 -10.88 -4.68
N GLU A 93 21.63 -11.40 -5.56
CA GLU A 93 21.67 -12.86 -5.84
C GLU A 93 21.93 -13.70 -4.58
N SER A 94 22.67 -13.14 -3.62
CA SER A 94 22.96 -13.76 -2.32
C SER A 94 21.76 -13.80 -1.36
N ASP A 95 20.77 -12.92 -1.52
CA ASP A 95 19.64 -12.81 -0.58
C ASP A 95 18.65 -13.98 -0.73
N GLY A 96 18.47 -14.50 -1.93
CA GLY A 96 17.67 -15.68 -2.23
C GLY A 96 16.28 -15.67 -1.59
N PHE A 97 15.83 -16.85 -1.16
CA PHE A 97 14.52 -17.03 -0.52
C PHE A 97 14.39 -16.31 0.82
N SER A 98 15.49 -16.22 1.60
CA SER A 98 15.47 -15.54 2.91
C SER A 98 15.22 -14.03 2.78
N GLY A 99 15.84 -13.37 1.79
CA GLY A 99 15.60 -11.97 1.48
C GLY A 99 14.17 -11.71 1.02
N PHE A 100 13.62 -12.58 0.17
CA PHE A 100 12.22 -12.52 -0.23
C PHE A 100 11.28 -12.63 0.99
N THR A 101 11.52 -13.62 1.88
CA THR A 101 10.70 -13.83 3.07
C THR A 101 10.70 -12.61 3.99
N LEU A 102 11.86 -11.95 4.16
CA LEU A 102 11.95 -10.74 4.99
C LEU A 102 11.13 -9.59 4.40
N ILE A 103 11.27 -9.32 3.10
CA ILE A 103 10.49 -8.30 2.38
C ILE A 103 8.99 -8.64 2.46
N PHE A 104 8.62 -9.90 2.18
CA PHE A 104 7.26 -10.36 2.23
C PHE A 104 6.63 -10.18 3.61
N SER A 105 7.38 -10.50 4.69
CA SER A 105 6.89 -10.36 6.06
C SER A 105 6.63 -8.89 6.44
N ALA A 106 7.50 -7.97 6.02
CA ALA A 106 7.29 -6.54 6.25
C ALA A 106 6.05 -6.03 5.50
N LEU A 107 5.92 -6.40 4.21
CA LEU A 107 4.74 -6.08 3.40
C LEU A 107 3.45 -6.73 3.93
N PHE A 108 3.55 -7.92 4.54
CA PHE A 108 2.43 -8.60 5.17
C PHE A 108 1.88 -7.80 6.36
N VAL A 109 2.77 -7.32 7.25
CA VAL A 109 2.38 -6.47 8.39
C VAL A 109 1.81 -5.14 7.90
N HIS A 110 2.46 -4.51 6.93
CA HIS A 110 1.96 -3.29 6.28
C HIS A 110 0.55 -3.50 5.72
N ALA A 111 0.34 -4.53 4.89
CA ALA A 111 -0.94 -4.84 4.26
C ALA A 111 -2.05 -5.19 5.25
N PHE A 112 -1.71 -5.78 6.40
CA PHE A 112 -2.65 -6.04 7.47
C PHE A 112 -3.17 -4.75 8.10
N ILE A 113 -2.25 -3.83 8.44
CA ILE A 113 -2.60 -2.56 9.11
C ILE A 113 -3.35 -1.64 8.13
N GLU A 114 -2.97 -1.59 6.85
CA GLU A 114 -3.70 -0.80 5.85
C GLU A 114 -5.14 -1.28 5.63
N GLY A 115 -5.41 -2.56 5.96
CA GLY A 115 -6.75 -3.14 5.87
C GLY A 115 -7.73 -2.65 6.94
N ILE A 116 -7.23 -2.20 8.09
CA ILE A 116 -8.03 -1.86 9.26
C ILE A 116 -9.09 -0.78 8.97
N PRO A 117 -8.77 0.38 8.35
CA PRO A 117 -9.74 1.44 8.14
C PRO A 117 -10.67 1.24 6.93
N LEU A 118 -10.64 0.07 6.26
CA LEU A 118 -11.36 -0.09 4.98
C LEU A 118 -12.84 -0.42 5.12
N ASP A 119 -13.30 -0.82 6.30
CA ASP A 119 -14.71 -1.19 6.46
C ASP A 119 -15.62 0.03 6.39
N GLY A 120 -16.54 0.02 5.43
CA GLY A 120 -17.43 1.14 5.15
C GLY A 120 -16.82 2.25 4.28
N GLU A 121 -15.51 2.33 4.15
CA GLU A 121 -14.77 3.41 3.47
C GLU A 121 -14.46 3.05 2.01
N LYS A 122 -15.42 3.28 1.12
CA LYS A 122 -15.35 2.86 -0.30
C LYS A 122 -14.21 3.51 -1.07
N HIS A 123 -13.94 4.80 -0.85
CA HIS A 123 -12.92 5.53 -1.58
C HIS A 123 -11.53 5.13 -1.09
N LEU A 124 -11.37 4.90 0.22
CA LEU A 124 -10.14 4.39 0.79
C LEU A 124 -9.86 2.95 0.33
N LEU A 125 -10.89 2.09 0.27
CA LEU A 125 -10.79 0.74 -0.28
C LEU A 125 -10.30 0.77 -1.74
N LEU A 126 -10.83 1.68 -2.56
CA LEU A 126 -10.38 1.87 -3.93
C LEU A 126 -8.92 2.34 -3.99
N ALA A 127 -8.54 3.31 -3.15
CA ALA A 127 -7.18 3.87 -3.11
C ALA A 127 -6.15 2.80 -2.73
N VAL A 128 -6.40 2.05 -1.65
CA VAL A 128 -5.55 0.93 -1.22
C VAL A 128 -5.46 -0.15 -2.30
N SER A 129 -6.59 -0.52 -2.92
CA SER A 129 -6.60 -1.55 -3.96
C SER A 129 -5.81 -1.13 -5.21
N LEU A 130 -5.96 0.11 -5.66
CA LEU A 130 -5.17 0.63 -6.78
C LEU A 130 -3.67 0.66 -6.45
N HIS A 131 -3.31 0.98 -5.20
CA HIS A 131 -1.92 0.95 -4.75
C HIS A 131 -1.34 -0.47 -4.68
N LYS A 132 -2.16 -1.48 -4.42
CA LYS A 132 -1.73 -2.89 -4.42
C LYS A 132 -1.30 -3.41 -5.79
N VAL A 133 -1.81 -2.86 -6.89
CA VAL A 133 -1.44 -3.33 -8.23
C VAL A 133 0.08 -3.21 -8.47
N PRO A 134 0.71 -2.03 -8.35
CA PRO A 134 2.15 -1.89 -8.56
C PRO A 134 2.97 -2.66 -7.50
N ILE A 135 2.50 -2.78 -6.25
CA ILE A 135 3.18 -3.57 -5.22
C ILE A 135 3.16 -5.06 -5.60
N ALA A 136 2.04 -5.59 -6.07
CA ALA A 136 1.95 -6.96 -6.54
C ALA A 136 2.88 -7.23 -7.73
N MET A 137 3.03 -6.27 -8.66
CA MET A 137 3.99 -6.35 -9.76
C MET A 137 5.43 -6.50 -9.24
N ILE A 138 5.79 -5.73 -8.21
CA ILE A 138 7.11 -5.78 -7.57
C ILE A 138 7.30 -7.11 -6.86
N LEU A 139 6.35 -7.48 -6.02
CA LEU A 139 6.41 -8.68 -5.19
C LEU A 139 6.49 -9.96 -6.05
N TYR A 140 5.72 -10.02 -7.16
CA TYR A 140 5.82 -11.11 -8.12
C TYR A 140 7.20 -11.21 -8.75
N THR A 141 7.76 -10.07 -9.17
CA THR A 141 9.11 -10.02 -9.74
C THR A 141 10.16 -10.48 -8.73
N LEU A 142 10.04 -10.06 -7.46
CA LEU A 142 10.96 -10.46 -6.39
C LEU A 142 10.84 -11.95 -6.07
N ALA A 143 9.62 -12.51 -6.06
CA ALA A 143 9.40 -13.94 -5.86
C ALA A 143 10.11 -14.78 -6.92
N LEU A 144 9.98 -14.40 -8.21
CA LEU A 144 10.68 -15.10 -9.29
C LEU A 144 12.20 -14.95 -9.20
N ARG A 145 12.72 -13.78 -8.79
CA ARG A 145 14.16 -13.55 -8.55
C ARG A 145 14.70 -14.35 -7.36
N ALA A 146 13.85 -14.65 -6.38
CA ALA A 146 14.17 -15.53 -5.26
C ALA A 146 14.09 -17.03 -5.62
N ASN A 147 13.97 -17.37 -6.92
CA ASN A 147 13.84 -18.72 -7.47
C ASN A 147 12.57 -19.48 -7.05
N LEU A 148 11.51 -18.76 -6.66
CA LEU A 148 10.20 -19.39 -6.51
C LEU A 148 9.63 -19.75 -7.88
N SER A 149 8.96 -20.89 -7.96
CA SER A 149 8.17 -21.25 -9.15
C SER A 149 7.01 -20.26 -9.34
N LYS A 150 6.48 -20.14 -10.55
CA LYS A 150 5.32 -19.28 -10.83
C LYS A 150 4.14 -19.59 -9.92
N ILE A 151 3.87 -20.87 -9.63
CA ILE A 151 2.79 -21.29 -8.76
C ILE A 151 3.03 -20.78 -7.32
N GLN A 152 4.25 -20.89 -6.82
CA GLN A 152 4.62 -20.38 -5.49
C GLN A 152 4.53 -18.85 -5.43
N ALA A 153 4.97 -18.14 -6.48
CA ALA A 153 4.88 -16.70 -6.58
C ALA A 153 3.40 -16.24 -6.58
N PHE A 154 2.53 -16.88 -7.37
CA PHE A 154 1.08 -16.60 -7.33
C PHE A 154 0.47 -16.93 -5.97
N GLY A 155 0.84 -18.04 -5.33
CA GLY A 155 0.39 -18.41 -3.98
C GLY A 155 0.76 -17.35 -2.94
N ALA A 156 1.99 -16.83 -2.97
CA ALA A 156 2.44 -15.74 -2.10
C ALA A 156 1.62 -14.46 -2.34
N LEU A 157 1.30 -14.13 -3.60
CA LEU A 157 0.49 -12.96 -3.90
C LEU A 157 -0.97 -13.11 -3.46
N ILE A 158 -1.57 -14.29 -3.61
CA ILE A 158 -2.91 -14.55 -3.08
C ILE A 158 -2.92 -14.37 -1.56
N LEU A 159 -1.92 -14.89 -0.86
CA LEU A 159 -1.78 -14.69 0.58
C LEU A 159 -1.65 -13.20 0.93
N PHE A 160 -0.83 -12.45 0.19
CA PHE A 160 -0.69 -10.99 0.34
C PHE A 160 -2.01 -10.25 0.07
N GLY A 161 -2.80 -10.67 -0.94
CA GLY A 161 -4.10 -10.09 -1.25
C GLY A 161 -5.16 -10.34 -0.18
N LEU A 162 -5.08 -11.48 0.52
CA LEU A 162 -6.03 -11.86 1.57
C LEU A 162 -5.75 -11.21 2.93
N ILE A 163 -4.53 -10.72 3.17
CA ILE A 163 -4.18 -10.15 4.48
C ILE A 163 -4.88 -8.82 4.74
N THR A 164 -5.08 -7.98 3.72
CA THR A 164 -5.79 -6.70 3.86
C THR A 164 -7.26 -6.88 4.28
N PRO A 165 -8.05 -7.77 3.66
CA PRO A 165 -9.36 -8.13 4.19
C PRO A 165 -9.34 -8.64 5.63
N LEU A 166 -8.31 -9.39 6.03
CA LEU A 166 -8.17 -9.85 7.43
C LEU A 166 -7.98 -8.67 8.39
N GLY A 167 -7.21 -7.65 8.00
CA GLY A 167 -7.08 -6.40 8.77
C GLY A 167 -8.42 -5.69 8.96
N SER A 168 -9.26 -5.65 7.93
CA SER A 168 -10.62 -5.10 8.04
C SER A 168 -11.53 -5.97 8.93
N LEU A 169 -11.43 -7.30 8.83
CA LEU A 169 -12.30 -8.21 9.58
C LEU A 169 -12.07 -8.16 11.09
N ILE A 170 -10.85 -7.90 11.57
CA ILE A 170 -10.60 -7.83 13.02
C ILE A 170 -11.35 -6.69 13.71
N THR A 171 -11.73 -5.63 12.97
CA THR A 171 -12.47 -4.50 13.53
C THR A 171 -13.90 -4.85 13.94
N HIS A 172 -14.42 -5.99 13.47
CA HIS A 172 -15.73 -6.52 13.90
C HIS A 172 -15.69 -7.28 15.24
N LEU A 173 -14.51 -7.51 15.81
CA LEU A 173 -14.39 -8.14 17.12
C LEU A 173 -14.71 -7.12 18.21
N ASP A 174 -15.64 -7.45 19.13
CA ASP A 174 -16.14 -6.55 20.17
C ASP A 174 -15.03 -5.86 20.97
N TRP A 175 -13.96 -6.61 21.30
CA TRP A 175 -12.83 -6.07 22.06
C TRP A 175 -11.93 -5.14 21.22
N VAL A 176 -11.98 -5.20 19.88
CA VAL A 176 -11.23 -4.32 18.96
C VAL A 176 -12.01 -3.05 18.67
N LEU A 177 -13.34 -3.11 18.63
CA LEU A 177 -14.21 -1.96 18.27
C LEU A 177 -13.85 -0.69 19.01
N THR A 178 -13.59 -0.78 20.32
CA THR A 178 -13.21 0.38 21.15
C THR A 178 -11.88 1.01 20.73
N TYR A 179 -10.97 0.23 20.15
CA TYR A 179 -9.65 0.69 19.72
C TYR A 179 -9.58 1.04 18.22
N THR A 180 -10.63 0.79 17.45
CA THR A 180 -10.67 1.04 16.00
C THR A 180 -10.25 2.46 15.62
N PRO A 181 -10.68 3.54 16.31
CA PRO A 181 -10.23 4.89 15.97
C PRO A 181 -8.70 5.07 16.10
N TYR A 182 -8.10 4.47 17.10
CA TYR A 182 -6.65 4.52 17.31
C TYR A 182 -5.88 3.70 16.29
N LEU A 183 -6.43 2.55 15.91
CA LEU A 183 -5.88 1.71 14.83
C LEU A 183 -5.99 2.41 13.47
N ASN A 184 -7.10 3.07 13.20
CA ASN A 184 -7.28 3.90 12.00
C ASN A 184 -6.29 5.07 11.97
N ALA A 185 -5.99 5.69 13.13
CA ALA A 185 -4.97 6.73 13.23
C ALA A 185 -3.55 6.18 12.93
N LEU A 186 -3.24 4.96 13.39
CA LEU A 186 -2.00 4.28 13.06
C LEU A 186 -1.88 4.02 11.55
N SER A 187 -2.95 3.52 10.92
CA SER A 187 -3.04 3.30 9.48
C SER A 187 -2.89 4.59 8.69
N ALA A 188 -3.51 5.69 9.15
CA ALA A 188 -3.36 7.02 8.53
C ALA A 188 -1.89 7.44 8.49
N GLY A 189 -1.13 7.20 9.57
CA GLY A 189 0.32 7.46 9.60
C GLY A 189 1.09 6.67 8.55
N ILE A 190 0.76 5.39 8.37
CA ILE A 190 1.34 4.53 7.31
C ILE A 190 1.03 5.09 5.93
N PHE A 191 -0.22 5.45 5.65
CA PHE A 191 -0.61 6.01 4.34
C PHE A 191 0.06 7.34 4.05
N LEU A 192 0.18 8.23 5.06
CA LEU A 192 0.90 9.49 4.91
C LEU A 192 2.37 9.26 4.54
N HIS A 193 3.04 8.33 5.21
CA HIS A 193 4.45 8.02 4.94
C HIS A 193 4.63 7.47 3.52
N VAL A 194 3.90 6.41 3.16
CA VAL A 194 4.01 5.76 1.84
C VAL A 194 3.67 6.74 0.71
N GLY A 195 2.55 7.47 0.84
CA GLY A 195 2.14 8.44 -0.15
C GLY A 195 3.13 9.58 -0.33
N ALA A 196 3.69 10.10 0.79
CA ALA A 196 4.69 11.16 0.75
C ALA A 196 5.99 10.68 0.08
N ILE A 197 6.50 9.51 0.42
CA ILE A 197 7.72 8.98 -0.21
C ILE A 197 7.52 8.78 -1.71
N ILE A 198 6.41 8.18 -2.14
CA ILE A 198 6.11 8.01 -3.56
C ILE A 198 6.11 9.34 -4.31
N LEU A 199 5.61 10.41 -3.69
CA LEU A 199 5.57 11.73 -4.32
C LEU A 199 6.94 12.40 -4.36
N PHE A 200 7.69 12.35 -3.26
CA PHE A 200 8.91 13.15 -3.08
C PHE A 200 10.19 12.41 -3.47
N GLU A 201 10.17 11.06 -3.52
CA GLU A 201 11.34 10.30 -3.93
C GLU A 201 11.55 10.43 -5.44
N SER A 202 12.40 11.40 -5.79
CA SER A 202 12.82 11.62 -7.17
C SER A 202 13.81 10.54 -7.58
N GLU A 203 13.64 9.95 -8.76
CA GLU A 203 14.66 9.09 -9.37
C GLU A 203 16.03 9.81 -9.39
N LYS A 204 17.08 9.06 -9.16
CA LYS A 204 18.47 9.52 -9.27
C LYS A 204 18.66 10.28 -10.60
N GLY A 205 18.79 11.61 -10.53
CA GLY A 205 19.12 12.41 -11.70
C GLY A 205 18.27 13.66 -11.96
N HIS A 206 17.36 14.08 -11.07
CA HIS A 206 16.56 15.32 -11.19
C HIS A 206 15.93 15.58 -12.59
N ARG A 207 15.66 14.52 -13.36
CA ARG A 207 15.00 14.68 -14.65
C ARG A 207 13.52 14.92 -14.43
N PHE A 208 13.06 16.09 -14.86
CA PHE A 208 11.64 16.43 -14.90
C PHE A 208 10.88 15.40 -15.76
N ASN A 209 10.05 14.58 -15.10
CA ASN A 209 9.22 13.60 -15.79
C ASN A 209 7.76 14.08 -15.81
N LEU A 210 7.40 14.79 -16.89
CA LEU A 210 6.06 15.34 -17.07
C LEU A 210 4.97 14.27 -16.94
N ALA A 211 5.20 13.06 -17.49
CA ALA A 211 4.22 11.99 -17.42
C ALA A 211 3.94 11.57 -15.94
N ARG A 212 4.96 11.54 -15.10
CA ARG A 212 4.79 11.24 -13.66
C ARG A 212 3.98 12.35 -12.97
N ILE A 213 4.30 13.62 -13.24
CA ILE A 213 3.56 14.76 -12.67
C ILE A 213 2.08 14.70 -13.08
N VAL A 214 1.81 14.42 -14.35
CA VAL A 214 0.43 14.26 -14.84
C VAL A 214 -0.29 13.13 -14.09
N MET A 215 0.36 11.98 -13.88
CA MET A 215 -0.23 10.86 -13.14
C MET A 215 -0.50 11.21 -11.67
N VAL A 216 0.41 11.94 -11.02
CA VAL A 216 0.21 12.44 -9.66
C VAL A 216 -0.97 13.40 -9.61
N LEU A 217 -1.05 14.36 -10.52
CA LEU A 217 -2.18 15.30 -10.60
C LEU A 217 -3.50 14.57 -10.86
N LEU A 218 -3.51 13.56 -11.72
CA LEU A 218 -4.71 12.75 -11.98
C LEU A 218 -5.18 12.00 -10.73
N GLY A 219 -4.25 11.45 -9.94
CA GLY A 219 -4.59 10.81 -8.68
C GLY A 219 -5.20 11.79 -7.66
N MET A 220 -4.62 12.98 -7.52
CA MET A 220 -5.14 14.04 -6.65
C MET A 220 -6.53 14.54 -7.10
N LEU A 221 -6.70 14.78 -8.40
CA LEU A 221 -7.96 15.24 -8.97
C LEU A 221 -9.09 14.19 -8.83
N LEU A 222 -8.75 12.92 -9.05
CA LEU A 222 -9.71 11.84 -8.85
C LEU A 222 -10.17 11.78 -7.39
N ALA A 223 -9.23 11.85 -6.43
CA ALA A 223 -9.56 11.87 -5.02
C ALA A 223 -10.49 13.04 -4.64
N TYR A 224 -10.18 14.23 -5.15
CA TYR A 224 -11.02 15.42 -4.91
C TYR A 224 -12.42 15.30 -5.51
N TRP A 225 -12.56 14.57 -6.61
CA TRP A 225 -13.84 14.48 -7.33
C TRP A 225 -14.79 13.43 -6.73
N ILE A 226 -14.25 12.41 -6.09
CA ILE A 226 -15.06 11.31 -5.51
C ILE A 226 -15.21 11.42 -3.98
N GLY A 227 -14.27 12.07 -3.26
CA GLY A 227 -14.31 12.34 -1.83
C GLY A 227 -14.94 13.68 -1.56
#